data_cc04e11485fe45ef063a9dc5fc19f0ce
#
_entry.id   cc04e11485fe45ef063a9dc5fc19f0ce
#
_cell.length_a   1.000
_cell.length_b   1.000
_cell.length_c   1.000
_cell.angle_alpha   90.00
_cell.angle_beta   90.00
_cell.angle_gamma   90.00
#
_symmetry.space_group_name_H-M   'P 1'
#
loop_
_entity.id
_entity.type
_entity.pdbx_description
1 polymer ?
#
loop_
_entity_poly.entity_id
_entity_poly.type
_entity_poly.pdbx_seq_one_letter_code
_entity_poly.pdbx_strand_id
1 'polypeptide(L)'
;KVQGAFFNSGQYQIIFGTGTVNKMYDEVVALGLPTSTKSEMKAEAAKQGNWFQRAIRTFGDVFVPIIPVIVATGLFMGVRGLLTALGMTLPEDVTTYTQILTDTAFIILPGLVVWSTFRVFGGNPAVGIVLGMMLVSGSLPNAWAVASGGEVTAMQFFGFIPVVGLQ
;
A
#
# COMPACT_ATOMS: atom_id res chain seq x y z
N LYS A 1 32.51 -15.16 4.43
CA LYS A 1 33.10 -13.89 3.94
C LYS A 1 32.06 -12.80 4.01
N VAL A 2 32.41 -11.63 4.56
CA VAL A 2 31.60 -10.40 4.48
C VAL A 2 31.55 -9.98 3.02
N GLN A 3 30.36 -9.75 2.48
CA GLN A 3 30.15 -9.31 1.10
C GLN A 3 30.04 -7.78 0.99
N GLY A 4 29.65 -7.14 2.07
CA GLY A 4 29.60 -5.68 2.16
C GLY A 4 29.26 -5.23 3.57
N ALA A 5 29.64 -4.01 3.90
CA ALA A 5 29.29 -3.37 5.15
C ALA A 5 29.01 -1.88 4.85
N PHE A 6 27.90 -1.36 5.34
CA PHE A 6 27.53 0.04 5.15
C PHE A 6 26.72 0.56 6.33
N PHE A 7 26.78 1.85 6.53
CA PHE A 7 26.02 2.54 7.56
C PHE A 7 24.83 3.24 6.93
N ASN A 8 23.63 2.89 7.37
CA ASN A 8 22.40 3.50 6.88
C ASN A 8 21.40 3.71 8.02
N SER A 9 20.84 4.90 8.08
CA SER A 9 19.78 5.27 9.04
C SER A 9 20.11 4.98 10.51
N GLY A 10 21.38 5.22 10.91
CA GLY A 10 21.82 4.95 12.29
C GLY A 10 22.14 3.49 12.59
N GLN A 11 22.14 2.62 11.57
CA GLN A 11 22.44 1.20 11.71
C GLN A 11 23.65 0.79 10.87
N TYR A 12 24.51 -0.02 11.44
CA TYR A 12 25.61 -0.65 10.74
C TYR A 12 25.11 -2.00 10.17
N GLN A 13 25.04 -2.09 8.85
CA GLN A 13 24.53 -3.27 8.17
C GLN A 13 25.71 -4.03 7.55
N ILE A 14 25.79 -5.33 7.87
CA ILE A 14 26.83 -6.23 7.33
C ILE A 14 26.14 -7.29 6.50
N ILE A 15 26.52 -7.41 5.24
CA ILE A 15 25.98 -8.39 4.32
C ILE A 15 26.86 -9.62 4.32
N PHE A 16 26.28 -10.77 4.66
CA PHE A 16 26.86 -12.08 4.56
C PHE A 16 26.23 -12.87 3.40
N GLY A 17 26.96 -13.82 2.84
CA GLY A 17 26.41 -14.76 1.85
C GLY A 17 25.35 -15.69 2.46
N THR A 18 24.52 -16.26 1.58
CA THR A 18 23.48 -17.23 1.94
C THR A 18 24.04 -18.37 2.80
N GLY A 19 23.35 -18.70 3.91
CA GLY A 19 23.75 -19.73 4.87
C GLY A 19 24.73 -19.28 5.96
N THR A 20 25.40 -18.14 5.82
CA THR A 20 26.36 -17.62 6.83
C THR A 20 25.66 -16.75 7.87
N VAL A 21 24.54 -16.11 7.51
CA VAL A 21 23.81 -15.17 8.38
C VAL A 21 23.35 -15.84 9.68
N ASN A 22 22.75 -17.03 9.58
CA ASN A 22 22.23 -17.75 10.76
C ASN A 22 23.37 -18.19 11.70
N LYS A 23 24.49 -18.68 11.15
CA LYS A 23 25.64 -19.05 11.97
C LYS A 23 26.24 -17.87 12.71
N MET A 24 26.38 -16.72 12.02
CA MET A 24 26.85 -15.48 12.63
C MET A 24 25.88 -14.95 13.70
N TYR A 25 24.57 -15.10 13.46
CA TYR A 25 23.55 -14.74 14.45
C TYR A 25 23.69 -15.58 15.72
N ASP A 26 23.81 -16.89 15.57
CA ASP A 26 23.94 -17.82 16.70
C ASP A 26 25.21 -17.53 17.53
N GLU A 27 26.31 -17.22 16.87
CA GLU A 27 27.56 -16.83 17.54
C GLU A 27 27.45 -15.50 18.27
N VAL A 28 26.79 -14.51 17.66
CA VAL A 28 26.54 -13.19 18.29
C VAL A 28 25.64 -13.33 19.53
N VAL A 29 24.63 -14.18 19.44
CA VAL A 29 23.76 -14.50 20.59
C VAL A 29 24.55 -15.22 21.71
N ALA A 30 25.44 -16.14 21.35
CA ALA A 30 26.30 -16.86 22.29
C ALA A 30 27.28 -15.92 23.02
N LEU A 31 27.66 -14.82 22.42
CA LEU A 31 28.49 -13.75 23.03
C LEU A 31 27.71 -12.86 24.01
N GLY A 32 26.40 -13.12 24.21
CA GLY A 32 25.57 -12.36 25.16
C GLY A 32 25.24 -10.94 24.70
N LEU A 33 25.40 -10.63 23.42
CA LEU A 33 25.00 -9.33 22.88
C LEU A 33 23.48 -9.24 22.82
N PRO A 34 22.88 -8.09 23.20
CA PRO A 34 21.44 -7.93 23.16
C PRO A 34 20.95 -8.04 21.71
N THR A 35 20.03 -8.98 21.49
CA THR A 35 19.37 -9.13 20.20
C THR A 35 18.04 -8.40 20.21
N SER A 36 17.79 -7.60 19.19
CA SER A 36 16.49 -6.95 18.98
C SER A 36 15.78 -7.57 17.77
N THR A 37 14.46 -7.67 17.88
CA THR A 37 13.65 -8.13 16.77
C THR A 37 13.58 -7.05 15.70
N LYS A 38 13.29 -7.45 14.45
CA LYS A 38 13.11 -6.51 13.34
C LYS A 38 12.04 -5.44 13.64
N SER A 39 11.06 -5.77 14.46
CA SER A 39 10.01 -4.84 14.92
C SER A 39 10.55 -3.82 15.93
N GLU A 40 11.41 -4.22 16.84
CA GLU A 40 12.03 -3.34 17.84
C GLU A 40 13.03 -2.37 17.18
N MET A 41 13.87 -2.87 16.27
CA MET A 41 14.77 -2.03 15.47
C MET A 41 13.99 -1.00 14.63
N LYS A 42 12.85 -1.41 14.06
CA LYS A 42 11.97 -0.51 13.30
C LYS A 42 11.33 0.54 14.19
N ALA A 43 10.96 0.17 15.42
CA ALA A 43 10.41 1.08 16.41
C ALA A 43 11.44 2.10 16.93
N GLU A 44 12.68 1.70 17.16
CA GLU A 44 13.77 2.61 17.54
C GLU A 44 14.15 3.55 16.41
N ALA A 45 14.29 3.05 15.19
CA ALA A 45 14.51 3.89 14.02
C ALA A 45 13.37 4.87 13.76
N ALA A 46 12.13 4.52 14.14
CA ALA A 46 10.98 5.42 14.04
C ALA A 46 11.01 6.58 15.06
N LYS A 47 11.72 6.42 16.19
CA LYS A 47 11.91 7.49 17.19
C LYS A 47 12.97 8.51 16.79
N GLN A 48 13.88 8.14 15.88
CA GLN A 48 14.93 9.02 15.38
C GLN A 48 14.45 9.75 14.13
N GLY A 49 14.30 11.06 14.22
CA GLY A 49 13.95 11.92 13.08
C GLY A 49 12.93 13.01 13.42
N ASN A 50 12.93 14.05 12.61
CA ASN A 50 11.96 15.13 12.69
C ASN A 50 10.54 14.59 12.44
N TRP A 51 9.50 15.25 12.99
CA TRP A 51 8.11 14.87 12.78
C TRP A 51 7.74 14.64 11.30
N PHE A 52 8.36 15.41 10.40
CA PHE A 52 8.17 15.30 8.96
C PHE A 52 8.72 13.98 8.39
N GLN A 53 9.91 13.57 8.82
CA GLN A 53 10.49 12.26 8.41
C GLN A 53 9.66 11.09 8.94
N ARG A 54 9.12 11.23 10.15
CA ARG A 54 8.20 10.23 10.72
C ARG A 54 6.90 10.14 9.93
N ALA A 55 6.32 11.27 9.52
CA ALA A 55 5.12 11.31 8.70
C ALA A 55 5.35 10.62 7.34
N ILE A 56 6.45 10.95 6.63
CA ILE A 56 6.80 10.32 5.35
C ILE A 56 6.99 8.81 5.51
N ARG A 57 7.67 8.37 6.56
CA ARG A 57 7.86 6.92 6.81
C ARG A 57 6.54 6.22 7.06
N THR A 58 5.69 6.77 7.92
CA THR A 58 4.35 6.21 8.18
C THR A 58 3.51 6.14 6.90
N PHE A 59 3.57 7.21 6.09
CA PHE A 59 2.92 7.23 4.80
C PHE A 59 3.43 6.10 3.89
N GLY A 60 4.76 5.92 3.80
CA GLY A 60 5.37 4.80 3.09
C GLY A 60 4.89 3.44 3.60
N ASP A 61 4.84 3.24 4.91
CA ASP A 61 4.38 1.98 5.52
C ASP A 61 2.92 1.65 5.18
N VAL A 62 2.06 2.66 4.97
CA VAL A 62 0.68 2.49 4.50
C VAL A 62 0.64 2.03 3.03
N PHE A 63 1.50 2.58 2.18
CA PHE A 63 1.46 2.29 0.73
C PHE A 63 2.23 1.04 0.32
N VAL A 64 3.26 0.63 1.07
CA VAL A 64 4.08 -0.57 0.75
C VAL A 64 3.25 -1.82 0.43
N PRO A 65 2.22 -2.22 1.20
CA PRO A 65 1.42 -3.39 0.86
C PRO A 65 0.51 -3.20 -0.35
N ILE A 66 0.25 -1.96 -0.76
CA ILE A 66 -0.65 -1.62 -1.87
C ILE A 66 0.10 -1.54 -3.21
N ILE A 67 1.40 -1.15 -3.17
CA ILE A 67 2.25 -1.00 -4.36
C ILE A 67 2.19 -2.22 -5.30
N PRO A 68 2.30 -3.47 -4.84
CA PRO A 68 2.26 -4.63 -5.74
C PRO A 68 0.95 -4.71 -6.55
N VAL A 69 -0.17 -4.35 -5.94
CA VAL A 69 -1.49 -4.34 -6.61
C VAL A 69 -1.52 -3.29 -7.71
N ILE A 70 -1.08 -2.06 -7.41
CA ILE A 70 -1.03 -0.97 -8.39
C ILE A 70 -0.08 -1.29 -9.55
N VAL A 71 1.10 -1.82 -9.24
CA VAL A 71 2.10 -2.19 -10.26
C VAL A 71 1.58 -3.31 -11.16
N ALA A 72 1.01 -4.38 -10.59
CA ALA A 72 0.43 -5.46 -11.37
C ALA A 72 -0.70 -4.95 -12.29
N THR A 73 -1.60 -4.14 -11.76
CA THR A 73 -2.70 -3.54 -12.51
C THR A 73 -2.19 -2.65 -13.65
N GLY A 74 -1.21 -1.78 -13.37
CA GLY A 74 -0.61 -0.91 -14.38
C GLY A 74 0.12 -1.69 -15.48
N LEU A 75 0.83 -2.77 -15.13
CA LEU A 75 1.45 -3.67 -16.10
C LEU A 75 0.41 -4.33 -17.00
N PHE A 76 -0.69 -4.83 -16.43
CA PHE A 76 -1.78 -5.42 -17.23
C PHE A 76 -2.39 -4.43 -18.22
N MET A 77 -2.66 -3.20 -17.77
CA MET A 77 -3.14 -2.13 -18.65
C MET A 77 -2.12 -1.80 -19.75
N GLY A 78 -0.84 -1.70 -19.39
CA GLY A 78 0.24 -1.41 -20.33
C GLY A 78 0.40 -2.48 -21.41
N VAL A 79 0.39 -3.77 -21.01
CA VAL A 79 0.49 -4.91 -21.94
C VAL A 79 -0.73 -4.93 -22.88
N ARG A 80 -1.94 -4.75 -22.36
CA ARG A 80 -3.15 -4.69 -23.19
C ARG A 80 -3.09 -3.53 -24.18
N GLY A 81 -2.69 -2.34 -23.72
CA GLY A 81 -2.52 -1.17 -24.58
C GLY A 81 -1.49 -1.38 -25.68
N LEU A 82 -0.35 -2.03 -25.35
CA LEU A 82 0.69 -2.36 -26.32
C LEU A 82 0.19 -3.34 -27.38
N LEU A 83 -0.50 -4.41 -26.99
CA LEU A 83 -1.06 -5.39 -27.92
C LEU A 83 -2.05 -4.74 -28.90
N THR A 84 -2.92 -3.87 -28.40
CA THR A 84 -3.85 -3.12 -29.22
C THR A 84 -3.13 -2.17 -30.18
N ALA A 85 -2.08 -1.48 -29.71
CA ALA A 85 -1.28 -0.57 -30.55
C ALA A 85 -0.51 -1.30 -31.67
N LEU A 86 -0.13 -2.57 -31.43
CA LEU A 86 0.47 -3.44 -32.45
C LEU A 86 -0.55 -4.03 -33.46
N GLY A 87 -1.82 -3.64 -33.36
CA GLY A 87 -2.89 -4.14 -34.24
C GLY A 87 -3.36 -5.56 -33.91
N MET A 88 -2.99 -6.11 -32.76
CA MET A 88 -3.48 -7.41 -32.30
C MET A 88 -4.90 -7.25 -31.74
N THR A 89 -5.87 -7.95 -32.33
CA THR A 89 -7.23 -8.02 -31.82
C THR A 89 -7.30 -9.11 -30.75
N LEU A 90 -7.45 -8.70 -29.50
CA LEU A 90 -7.72 -9.64 -28.43
C LEU A 90 -9.19 -10.10 -28.49
N PRO A 91 -9.50 -11.36 -28.14
CA PRO A 91 -10.88 -11.80 -27.95
C PRO A 91 -11.63 -10.88 -26.98
N GLU A 92 -12.88 -10.61 -27.26
CA GLU A 92 -13.71 -9.70 -26.48
C GLU A 92 -13.77 -10.11 -25.00
N ASP A 93 -13.89 -11.42 -24.73
CA ASP A 93 -13.90 -11.98 -23.36
C ASP A 93 -12.62 -11.65 -22.60
N VAL A 94 -11.45 -11.79 -23.25
CA VAL A 94 -10.13 -11.49 -22.64
C VAL A 94 -10.01 -10.00 -22.33
N THR A 95 -10.45 -9.16 -23.28
CA THR A 95 -10.44 -7.71 -23.10
C THR A 95 -11.34 -7.29 -21.95
N THR A 96 -12.56 -7.79 -21.92
CA THR A 96 -13.53 -7.51 -20.85
C THR A 96 -13.03 -7.99 -19.49
N TYR A 97 -12.49 -9.21 -19.41
CA TYR A 97 -12.00 -9.78 -18.16
C TYR A 97 -10.82 -9.00 -17.58
N THR A 98 -9.86 -8.64 -18.44
CA THR A 98 -8.71 -7.82 -18.02
C THR A 98 -9.11 -6.40 -17.66
N GLN A 99 -10.14 -5.85 -18.28
CA GLN A 99 -10.69 -4.55 -17.91
C GLN A 99 -11.37 -4.59 -16.54
N ILE A 100 -12.23 -5.56 -16.29
CA ILE A 100 -12.86 -5.73 -14.98
C ILE A 100 -11.80 -5.85 -13.87
N LEU A 101 -10.75 -6.65 -14.10
CA LEU A 101 -9.68 -6.84 -13.14
C LEU A 101 -8.96 -5.51 -12.81
N THR A 102 -8.62 -4.73 -13.84
CA THR A 102 -7.91 -3.46 -13.66
C THR A 102 -8.80 -2.39 -13.04
N ASP A 103 -10.02 -2.24 -13.51
CA ASP A 103 -10.96 -1.24 -13.00
C ASP A 103 -11.34 -1.53 -11.55
N THR A 104 -11.58 -2.80 -11.20
CA THR A 104 -11.86 -3.21 -9.81
C THR A 104 -10.71 -2.84 -8.88
N ALA A 105 -9.45 -3.08 -9.29
CA ALA A 105 -8.29 -2.75 -8.47
C ALA A 105 -8.19 -1.25 -8.16
N PHE A 106 -8.50 -0.39 -9.14
CA PHE A 106 -8.52 1.05 -8.93
C PHE A 106 -9.71 1.53 -8.11
N ILE A 107 -10.90 0.98 -8.35
CA ILE A 107 -12.12 1.33 -7.60
C ILE A 107 -11.95 1.02 -6.11
N ILE A 108 -11.38 -0.14 -5.75
CA ILE A 108 -11.19 -0.53 -4.35
C ILE A 108 -9.94 0.08 -3.69
N LEU A 109 -9.12 0.84 -4.45
CA LEU A 109 -7.88 1.44 -3.93
C LEU A 109 -8.09 2.25 -2.63
N PRO A 110 -9.10 3.13 -2.51
CA PRO A 110 -9.37 3.83 -1.26
C PRO A 110 -9.63 2.86 -0.10
N GLY A 111 -10.32 1.75 -0.37
CA GLY A 111 -10.55 0.69 0.61
C GLY A 111 -9.26 0.04 1.10
N LEU A 112 -8.33 -0.24 0.19
CA LEU A 112 -7.01 -0.78 0.53
C LEU A 112 -6.18 0.21 1.34
N VAL A 113 -6.26 1.50 1.05
CA VAL A 113 -5.58 2.55 1.82
C VAL A 113 -6.11 2.61 3.25
N VAL A 114 -7.43 2.59 3.44
CA VAL A 114 -8.04 2.60 4.79
C VAL A 114 -7.65 1.33 5.56
N TRP A 115 -7.76 0.14 4.93
CA TRP A 115 -7.32 -1.11 5.53
C TRP A 115 -5.86 -1.07 5.99
N SER A 116 -4.96 -0.62 5.12
CA SER A 116 -3.54 -0.54 5.42
C SER A 116 -3.25 0.49 6.52
N THR A 117 -3.94 1.62 6.52
CA THR A 117 -3.85 2.64 7.57
C THR A 117 -4.20 2.06 8.93
N PHE A 118 -5.35 1.37 9.04
CA PHE A 118 -5.73 0.71 10.29
C PHE A 118 -4.67 -0.28 10.75
N ARG A 119 -4.10 -1.07 9.84
CA ARG A 119 -3.03 -2.02 10.15
C ARG A 119 -1.76 -1.33 10.65
N VAL A 120 -1.35 -0.24 10.04
CA VAL A 120 -0.11 0.49 10.40
C VAL A 120 -0.25 1.18 11.76
N PHE A 121 -1.43 1.73 12.04
CA PHE A 121 -1.70 2.40 13.32
C PHE A 121 -2.17 1.45 14.44
N GLY A 122 -2.15 0.13 14.20
CA GLY A 122 -2.51 -0.88 15.22
C GLY A 122 -4.01 -1.00 15.48
N GLY A 123 -4.85 -0.46 14.59
CA GLY A 123 -6.30 -0.65 14.63
C GLY A 123 -6.71 -2.03 14.11
N ASN A 124 -8.00 -2.35 14.24
CA ASN A 124 -8.54 -3.60 13.69
C ASN A 124 -8.64 -3.52 12.17
N PRO A 125 -7.89 -4.35 11.41
CA PRO A 125 -7.91 -4.32 9.95
C PRO A 125 -9.29 -4.63 9.33
N ALA A 126 -10.11 -5.45 9.99
CA ALA A 126 -11.45 -5.77 9.51
C ALA A 126 -12.36 -4.53 9.52
N VAL A 127 -12.27 -3.71 10.57
CA VAL A 127 -12.97 -2.41 10.62
C VAL A 127 -12.46 -1.50 9.52
N GLY A 128 -11.15 -1.50 9.25
CA GLY A 128 -10.55 -0.76 8.15
C GLY A 128 -11.12 -1.16 6.77
N ILE A 129 -11.31 -2.45 6.53
CA ILE A 129 -11.94 -2.95 5.29
C ILE A 129 -13.38 -2.43 5.17
N VAL A 130 -14.19 -2.57 6.22
CA VAL A 130 -15.60 -2.14 6.19
C VAL A 130 -15.71 -0.65 5.91
N LEU A 131 -14.94 0.18 6.62
CA LEU A 131 -14.94 1.63 6.40
C LEU A 131 -14.41 2.00 5.00
N GLY A 132 -13.37 1.31 4.53
CA GLY A 132 -12.81 1.53 3.21
C GLY A 132 -13.79 1.16 2.09
N MET A 133 -14.51 0.05 2.23
CA MET A 133 -15.54 -0.36 1.27
C MET A 133 -16.76 0.57 1.31
N MET A 134 -17.06 1.18 2.46
CA MET A 134 -18.09 2.21 2.55
C MET A 134 -17.79 3.42 1.66
N LEU A 135 -16.50 3.84 1.58
CA LEU A 135 -16.08 4.98 0.75
C LEU A 135 -16.28 4.73 -0.77
N VAL A 136 -16.23 3.47 -1.20
CA VAL A 136 -16.42 3.07 -2.61
C VAL A 136 -17.80 2.46 -2.86
N SER A 137 -18.73 2.63 -1.93
CA SER A 137 -20.08 2.13 -2.06
C SER A 137 -20.85 2.86 -3.15
N GLY A 138 -21.47 2.10 -4.08
CA GLY A 138 -22.35 2.67 -5.11
C GLY A 138 -23.59 3.37 -4.59
N SER A 139 -23.89 3.26 -3.28
CA SER A 139 -24.96 4.00 -2.63
C SER A 139 -24.59 5.45 -2.27
N LEU A 140 -23.31 5.79 -2.32
CA LEU A 140 -22.85 7.17 -2.10
C LEU A 140 -22.84 7.93 -3.43
N PRO A 141 -23.21 9.23 -3.42
CA PRO A 141 -23.05 10.06 -4.60
C PRO A 141 -21.58 10.11 -5.05
N ASN A 142 -21.33 9.88 -6.34
CA ASN A 142 -19.98 9.91 -6.89
C ASN A 142 -19.36 11.30 -6.75
N ALA A 143 -18.17 11.40 -6.12
CA ALA A 143 -17.48 12.66 -5.86
C ALA A 143 -17.19 13.45 -7.14
N TRP A 144 -16.82 12.75 -8.22
CA TRP A 144 -16.55 13.38 -9.52
C TRP A 144 -17.83 13.97 -10.15
N ALA A 145 -18.94 13.23 -10.08
CA ALA A 145 -20.23 13.72 -10.59
C ALA A 145 -20.70 14.97 -9.84
N VAL A 146 -20.52 15.00 -8.51
CA VAL A 146 -20.81 16.17 -7.68
C VAL A 146 -19.90 17.36 -8.03
N ALA A 147 -18.60 17.12 -8.20
CA ALA A 147 -17.61 18.16 -8.49
C ALA A 147 -17.74 18.75 -9.90
N SER A 148 -18.19 17.95 -10.87
CA SER A 148 -18.40 18.41 -12.26
C SER A 148 -19.67 19.22 -12.48
N GLY A 149 -20.47 19.48 -11.42
CA GLY A 149 -21.70 20.27 -11.51
C GLY A 149 -22.88 19.54 -12.17
N GLY A 150 -22.85 18.20 -12.13
CA GLY A 150 -23.96 17.36 -12.59
C GLY A 150 -25.21 17.49 -11.70
N GLU A 151 -26.30 16.80 -12.07
CA GLU A 151 -27.56 16.79 -11.29
C GLU A 151 -27.43 16.08 -9.93
N VAL A 152 -26.26 15.50 -9.62
CA VAL A 152 -25.99 14.75 -8.40
C VAL A 152 -25.52 15.70 -7.30
N THR A 153 -26.24 15.75 -6.20
CA THR A 153 -25.88 16.52 -5.01
C THR A 153 -25.22 15.62 -3.95
N ALA A 154 -24.28 16.17 -3.19
CA ALA A 154 -23.69 15.49 -2.06
C ALA A 154 -24.75 15.09 -1.03
N MET A 155 -24.64 13.88 -0.49
CA MET A 155 -25.49 13.45 0.63
C MET A 155 -25.13 14.25 1.88
N GLN A 156 -26.12 14.77 2.59
CA GLN A 156 -25.91 15.56 3.79
C GLN A 156 -26.03 14.67 5.04
N PHE A 157 -24.91 14.41 5.72
CA PHE A 157 -24.91 13.72 6.98
C PHE A 157 -25.16 14.72 8.12
N PHE A 158 -26.11 14.43 9.00
CA PHE A 158 -26.63 15.38 10.00
C PHE A 158 -27.13 16.72 9.42
N GLY A 159 -27.43 16.79 8.13
CA GLY A 159 -27.94 18.00 7.48
C GLY A 159 -26.90 19.07 7.15
N PHE A 160 -25.61 18.89 7.50
CA PHE A 160 -24.57 19.89 7.26
C PHE A 160 -23.21 19.32 6.80
N ILE A 161 -22.96 18.01 6.93
CA ILE A 161 -21.71 17.39 6.50
C ILE A 161 -21.93 16.78 5.11
N PRO A 162 -21.32 17.33 4.03
CA PRO A 162 -21.42 16.74 2.72
C PRO A 162 -20.62 15.44 2.66
N VAL A 163 -21.22 14.35 2.20
CA VAL A 163 -20.60 13.03 2.04
C VAL A 163 -20.72 12.61 0.59
N VAL A 164 -19.59 12.17 0.02
CA VAL A 164 -19.50 11.64 -1.35
C VAL A 164 -18.67 10.35 -1.35
N GLY A 165 -18.92 9.48 -2.33
CA GLY A 165 -18.16 8.27 -2.56
C GLY A 165 -16.95 8.50 -3.45
N LEU A 166 -15.92 7.67 -3.27
CA LEU A 166 -14.66 7.71 -4.04
C LEU A 166 -14.65 6.61 -5.13
N GLN A 167 -15.72 6.48 -5.89
CA GLN A 167 -15.87 5.48 -6.96
C GLN A 167 -15.79 6.11 -8.35
#